data_ca85b9348fd9a0911c1785aba587e337
#
_entry.id   ca85b9348fd9a0911c1785aba587e337
#
_cell.length_a   1.000
_cell.length_b   1.000
_cell.length_c   1.000
_cell.angle_alpha   90.00
_cell.angle_beta   90.00
_cell.angle_gamma   90.00
#
_symmetry.space_group_name_H-M   'P 1'
#
loop_
_entity.id
_entity.type
_entity.pdbx_description
1 polymer ?
#
loop_
_entity_poly.entity_id
_entity_poly.type
_entity_poly.pdbx_seq_one_letter_code
_entity_poly.pdbx_strand_id
1 'polypeptide(L)'
;LLIELWIDNDLCILCLVYSRSKDLATFNKGNEIPKLLRYIAEIIEHENSRTEVFTKTYNYIKLLLNSTDPYTNTKKRLTEVGKRVTTMVRKYLNEKNWDIHEALKISAAANIIDTSVIGYEPKNLEEAIWDKPAIDEYNYIEIPKNKKIFIVLDNSGEAEIDLILAETLMKNGYNIAIAVRDEAYEIDVTINDIKDTIFNQNIEIIVTPKNISPVAYLKNGFAIVKGIANLETYTEIEQETIETLHLFRAKCEVLAKIFNVSKNSPLIITGETIKQKYINRNYKK
;
A
#
# COMPACT_ATOMS: atom_id res chain seq x y z
N LEU A 1 24.14 17.17 8.60
CA LEU A 1 22.73 16.96 8.98
C LEU A 1 22.38 15.56 8.50
N LEU A 2 22.29 14.59 9.40
CA LEU A 2 21.65 13.31 9.14
C LEU A 2 20.16 13.63 8.92
N ILE A 3 19.70 13.57 7.69
CA ILE A 3 18.27 13.58 7.37
C ILE A 3 17.70 12.37 8.10
N GLU A 4 16.72 12.54 8.98
CA GLU A 4 16.06 11.42 9.66
C GLU A 4 15.30 10.62 8.61
N LEU A 5 15.97 9.60 8.09
CA LEU A 5 15.47 8.69 7.07
C LEU A 5 14.25 7.88 7.56
N TRP A 6 14.18 7.64 8.87
CA TRP A 6 13.24 6.72 9.48
C TRP A 6 12.21 7.45 10.34
N ILE A 7 10.96 7.03 10.26
CA ILE A 7 9.87 7.51 11.13
C ILE A 7 10.20 7.19 12.59
N ASP A 8 10.77 6.03 12.83
CA ASP A 8 11.31 5.56 14.11
C ASP A 8 12.55 4.72 13.79
N ASN A 9 13.73 5.24 14.13
CA ASN A 9 15.00 4.62 13.73
C ASN A 9 15.10 3.17 14.21
N ASP A 10 14.74 2.92 15.48
CA ASP A 10 14.93 1.60 16.07
C ASP A 10 13.94 0.59 15.47
N LEU A 11 12.64 0.92 15.51
CA LEU A 11 11.58 -0.01 15.09
C LEU A 11 11.54 -0.21 13.58
N CYS A 12 11.79 0.83 12.77
CA CYS A 12 11.75 0.71 11.32
C CYS A 12 12.95 -0.07 10.77
N ILE A 13 14.16 0.11 11.34
CA ILE A 13 15.33 -0.69 10.96
C ILE A 13 15.14 -2.16 11.35
N LEU A 14 14.64 -2.42 12.56
CA LEU A 14 14.29 -3.78 12.99
C LEU A 14 13.23 -4.42 12.07
N CYS A 15 12.23 -3.65 11.65
CA CYS A 15 11.21 -4.11 10.71
C CYS A 15 11.83 -4.49 9.35
N LEU A 16 12.73 -3.67 8.81
CA LEU A 16 13.45 -3.96 7.58
C LEU A 16 14.24 -5.27 7.69
N VAL A 17 15.06 -5.41 8.72
CA VAL A 17 15.89 -6.61 8.95
C VAL A 17 15.00 -7.85 9.08
N TYR A 18 13.92 -7.76 9.87
CA TYR A 18 12.97 -8.86 10.04
C TYR A 18 12.29 -9.23 8.71
N SER A 19 11.73 -8.26 8.00
CA SER A 19 11.00 -8.45 6.74
C SER A 19 11.91 -9.16 5.71
N ARG A 20 13.08 -8.64 5.47
CA ARG A 20 14.01 -9.19 4.46
C ARG A 20 14.58 -10.56 4.86
N SER A 21 14.83 -10.78 6.15
CA SER A 21 15.25 -12.11 6.64
C SER A 21 14.12 -13.13 6.53
N LYS A 22 12.89 -12.72 6.80
CA LYS A 22 11.68 -13.55 6.64
C LYS A 22 11.44 -13.93 5.18
N ASP A 23 11.67 -13.00 4.23
CA ASP A 23 11.61 -13.31 2.80
C ASP A 23 12.51 -14.52 2.46
N LEU A 24 13.79 -14.47 2.84
CA LEU A 24 14.73 -15.59 2.60
C LEU A 24 14.32 -16.89 3.31
N ALA A 25 13.87 -16.79 4.56
CA ALA A 25 13.42 -17.95 5.33
C ALA A 25 12.20 -18.62 4.69
N THR A 26 11.24 -17.82 4.20
CA THR A 26 10.03 -18.30 3.51
C THR A 26 10.37 -19.17 2.28
N PHE A 27 11.46 -18.83 1.59
CA PHE A 27 11.93 -19.57 0.41
C PHE A 27 13.06 -20.57 0.72
N ASN A 28 13.25 -20.97 1.99
CA ASN A 28 14.29 -21.91 2.43
C ASN A 28 15.73 -21.47 2.09
N LYS A 29 16.00 -20.16 2.09
CA LYS A 29 17.30 -19.53 1.83
C LYS A 29 17.89 -18.86 3.08
N GLY A 30 17.61 -19.39 4.26
CA GLY A 30 18.13 -18.85 5.52
C GLY A 30 19.66 -18.76 5.60
N ASN A 31 20.39 -19.59 4.86
CA ASN A 31 21.84 -19.54 4.73
C ASN A 31 22.37 -18.25 4.06
N GLU A 32 21.52 -17.53 3.30
CA GLU A 32 21.86 -16.24 2.69
C GLU A 32 21.65 -15.03 3.63
N ILE A 33 21.01 -15.22 4.80
CA ILE A 33 20.74 -14.12 5.75
C ILE A 33 22.02 -13.37 6.16
N PRO A 34 23.15 -13.99 6.48
CA PRO A 34 24.36 -13.25 6.83
C PRO A 34 24.87 -12.32 5.71
N LYS A 35 24.68 -12.71 4.46
CA LYS A 35 25.04 -11.91 3.28
C LYS A 35 24.07 -10.74 3.11
N LEU A 36 22.77 -10.99 3.30
CA LEU A 36 21.74 -9.96 3.29
C LEU A 36 21.98 -8.90 4.38
N LEU A 37 22.32 -9.29 5.60
CA LEU A 37 22.56 -8.34 6.70
C LEU A 37 23.72 -7.41 6.42
N ARG A 38 24.79 -7.89 5.81
CA ARG A 38 25.91 -7.02 5.35
C ARG A 38 25.45 -6.00 4.32
N TYR A 39 24.64 -6.44 3.34
CA TYR A 39 24.10 -5.54 2.32
C TYR A 39 23.16 -4.49 2.92
N ILE A 40 22.27 -4.89 3.86
CA ILE A 40 21.38 -3.96 4.57
C ILE A 40 22.20 -2.89 5.31
N ALA A 41 23.25 -3.28 6.04
CA ALA A 41 24.09 -2.33 6.76
C ALA A 41 24.73 -1.31 5.81
N GLU A 42 25.31 -1.76 4.70
CA GLU A 42 25.90 -0.90 3.68
C GLU A 42 24.88 0.08 3.08
N ILE A 43 23.69 -0.40 2.72
CA ILE A 43 22.66 0.45 2.11
C ILE A 43 22.15 1.51 3.09
N ILE A 44 21.94 1.19 4.36
CA ILE A 44 21.47 2.15 5.37
C ILE A 44 22.48 3.27 5.60
N GLU A 45 23.79 2.99 5.48
CA GLU A 45 24.84 3.99 5.67
C GLU A 45 24.94 4.98 4.51
N HIS A 46 24.52 4.60 3.30
CA HIS A 46 24.77 5.38 2.08
C HIS A 46 23.51 5.91 1.41
N GLU A 47 22.32 5.40 1.76
CA GLU A 47 21.07 5.80 1.12
C GLU A 47 20.33 6.83 1.97
N ASN A 48 19.77 7.84 1.31
CA ASN A 48 19.05 8.95 1.95
C ASN A 48 17.52 8.85 1.86
N SER A 49 17.00 7.79 1.24
CA SER A 49 15.56 7.54 1.10
C SER A 49 15.20 6.18 1.67
N ARG A 50 14.23 6.15 2.58
CA ARG A 50 13.70 4.89 3.11
C ARG A 50 13.07 4.04 2.02
N THR A 51 12.32 4.65 1.10
CA THR A 51 11.74 3.97 -0.06
C THR A 51 12.82 3.28 -0.89
N GLU A 52 13.94 3.96 -1.13
CA GLU A 52 15.08 3.37 -1.84
C GLU A 52 15.75 2.23 -1.05
N VAL A 53 15.90 2.36 0.27
CA VAL A 53 16.44 1.29 1.12
C VAL A 53 15.58 0.03 1.02
N PHE A 54 14.28 0.16 1.19
CA PHE A 54 13.35 -0.97 1.09
C PHE A 54 13.34 -1.58 -0.31
N THR A 55 13.34 -0.74 -1.36
CA THR A 55 13.35 -1.17 -2.76
C THR A 55 14.63 -1.90 -3.12
N LYS A 56 15.80 -1.35 -2.80
CA LYS A 56 17.11 -1.95 -3.10
C LYS A 56 17.31 -3.26 -2.35
N THR A 57 16.94 -3.31 -1.08
CA THR A 57 17.06 -4.54 -0.27
C THR A 57 16.13 -5.63 -0.79
N TYR A 58 14.91 -5.31 -1.26
CA TYR A 58 14.05 -6.30 -1.91
C TYR A 58 14.59 -6.75 -3.27
N ASN A 59 15.16 -5.85 -4.07
CA ASN A 59 15.84 -6.24 -5.31
C ASN A 59 17.00 -7.21 -5.03
N TYR A 60 17.71 -7.02 -3.92
CA TYR A 60 18.72 -7.97 -3.50
C TYR A 60 18.16 -9.33 -3.10
N ILE A 61 16.98 -9.38 -2.46
CA ILE A 61 16.23 -10.62 -2.22
C ILE A 61 15.92 -11.33 -3.55
N LYS A 62 15.41 -10.61 -4.56
CA LYS A 62 15.15 -11.19 -5.90
C LYS A 62 16.41 -11.84 -6.50
N LEU A 63 17.56 -11.19 -6.37
CA LEU A 63 18.84 -11.74 -6.82
C LEU A 63 19.25 -13.01 -6.05
N LEU A 64 19.17 -13.00 -4.72
CA LEU A 64 19.50 -14.16 -3.88
C LEU A 64 18.58 -15.36 -4.14
N LEU A 65 17.33 -15.11 -4.49
CA LEU A 65 16.33 -16.13 -4.83
C LEU A 65 16.39 -16.55 -6.30
N ASN A 66 17.17 -15.84 -7.12
CA ASN A 66 17.20 -16.02 -8.59
C ASN A 66 15.78 -15.99 -9.19
N SER A 67 14.99 -15.02 -8.78
CA SER A 67 13.59 -14.87 -9.21
C SER A 67 13.23 -13.41 -9.38
N THR A 68 12.54 -13.07 -10.46
CA THR A 68 12.01 -11.71 -10.70
C THR A 68 10.76 -11.40 -9.89
N ASP A 69 9.97 -12.44 -9.56
CA ASP A 69 8.80 -12.35 -8.69
C ASP A 69 8.70 -13.60 -7.80
N PRO A 70 9.37 -13.62 -6.64
CA PRO A 70 9.36 -14.78 -5.74
C PRO A 70 7.96 -15.12 -5.21
N TYR A 71 7.09 -14.13 -5.08
CA TYR A 71 5.76 -14.28 -4.50
C TYR A 71 4.64 -14.60 -5.50
N THR A 72 4.94 -14.88 -6.78
CA THR A 72 3.93 -15.17 -7.82
C THR A 72 2.83 -16.14 -7.36
N ASN A 73 3.19 -17.29 -6.75
CA ASN A 73 2.20 -18.26 -6.29
C ASN A 73 1.38 -17.75 -5.10
N THR A 74 2.00 -17.00 -4.20
CA THR A 74 1.31 -16.36 -3.06
C THR A 74 0.31 -15.33 -3.56
N LYS A 75 0.71 -14.47 -4.50
CA LYS A 75 -0.16 -13.47 -5.12
C LYS A 75 -1.38 -14.11 -5.79
N LYS A 76 -1.19 -15.17 -6.58
CA LYS A 76 -2.31 -15.91 -7.18
C LYS A 76 -3.30 -16.43 -6.14
N ARG A 77 -2.81 -17.05 -5.07
CA ARG A 77 -3.67 -17.55 -3.98
C ARG A 77 -4.43 -16.42 -3.29
N LEU A 78 -3.76 -15.29 -3.02
CA LEU A 78 -4.37 -14.12 -2.40
C LEU A 78 -5.44 -13.50 -3.32
N THR A 79 -5.18 -13.40 -4.61
CA THR A 79 -6.14 -12.95 -5.62
C THR A 79 -7.41 -13.79 -5.62
N GLU A 80 -7.29 -15.12 -5.55
CA GLU A 80 -8.47 -16.01 -5.44
C GLU A 80 -9.26 -15.80 -4.13
N VAL A 81 -8.57 -15.48 -3.02
CA VAL A 81 -9.24 -15.07 -1.78
C VAL A 81 -10.01 -13.77 -1.99
N GLY A 82 -9.36 -12.75 -2.56
CA GLY A 82 -10.01 -11.46 -2.87
C GLY A 82 -11.24 -11.64 -3.75
N LYS A 83 -11.13 -12.38 -4.84
CA LYS A 83 -12.26 -12.65 -5.76
C LYS A 83 -13.48 -13.26 -5.08
N ARG A 84 -13.30 -14.18 -4.12
CA ARG A 84 -14.42 -14.73 -3.36
C ARG A 84 -15.16 -13.66 -2.57
N VAL A 85 -14.43 -12.72 -1.98
CA VAL A 85 -15.01 -11.65 -1.17
C VAL A 85 -15.73 -10.61 -2.03
N THR A 86 -15.34 -10.41 -3.29
CA THR A 86 -15.95 -9.40 -4.17
C THR A 86 -17.44 -9.56 -4.37
N THR A 87 -17.95 -10.79 -4.40
CA THR A 87 -19.41 -11.06 -4.57
C THR A 87 -20.21 -10.47 -3.41
N MET A 88 -19.73 -10.64 -2.19
CA MET A 88 -20.34 -10.11 -0.98
C MET A 88 -20.28 -8.59 -0.94
N VAL A 89 -19.14 -8.02 -1.29
CA VAL A 89 -18.93 -6.56 -1.34
C VAL A 89 -19.84 -5.92 -2.38
N ARG A 90 -19.93 -6.48 -3.61
CA ARG A 90 -20.83 -5.96 -4.64
C ARG A 90 -22.30 -6.02 -4.23
N LYS A 91 -22.72 -7.10 -3.59
CA LYS A 91 -24.10 -7.21 -3.07
C LYS A 91 -24.38 -6.10 -2.07
N TYR A 92 -23.50 -5.92 -1.09
CA TYR A 92 -23.63 -4.86 -0.08
C TYR A 92 -23.67 -3.46 -0.70
N LEU A 93 -22.73 -3.13 -1.60
CA LEU A 93 -22.69 -1.82 -2.24
C LEU A 93 -23.89 -1.57 -3.15
N ASN A 94 -24.43 -2.60 -3.79
CA ASN A 94 -25.68 -2.49 -4.56
C ASN A 94 -26.87 -2.12 -3.65
N GLU A 95 -26.97 -2.71 -2.46
CA GLU A 95 -27.98 -2.38 -1.45
C GLU A 95 -27.78 -0.95 -0.89
N LYS A 96 -26.57 -0.42 -0.95
CA LYS A 96 -26.19 0.95 -0.57
C LYS A 96 -26.18 1.94 -1.74
N ASN A 97 -26.79 1.60 -2.89
CA ASN A 97 -26.81 2.42 -4.11
C ASN A 97 -25.40 2.86 -4.57
N TRP A 98 -24.40 2.01 -4.41
CA TRP A 98 -22.99 2.26 -4.76
C TRP A 98 -22.45 3.53 -4.09
N ASP A 99 -22.73 3.68 -2.80
CA ASP A 99 -22.23 4.79 -1.99
C ASP A 99 -20.69 4.78 -1.92
N ILE A 100 -20.08 5.91 -2.27
CA ILE A 100 -18.62 6.04 -2.36
C ILE A 100 -17.99 5.92 -0.97
N HIS A 101 -18.58 6.50 0.05
CA HIS A 101 -18.04 6.45 1.41
C HIS A 101 -18.01 5.01 1.95
N GLU A 102 -19.07 4.23 1.70
CA GLU A 102 -19.08 2.81 2.05
C GLU A 102 -18.02 2.01 1.30
N ALA A 103 -17.80 2.29 0.00
CA ALA A 103 -16.74 1.65 -0.77
C ALA A 103 -15.34 2.01 -0.26
N LEU A 104 -15.09 3.26 0.13
CA LEU A 104 -13.82 3.71 0.74
C LEU A 104 -13.57 3.02 2.08
N LYS A 105 -14.60 2.89 2.94
CA LYS A 105 -14.49 2.17 4.22
C LYS A 105 -14.09 0.72 4.03
N ILE A 106 -14.76 0.02 3.11
CA ILE A 106 -14.46 -1.38 2.78
C ILE A 106 -13.05 -1.51 2.23
N SER A 107 -12.64 -0.62 1.32
CA SER A 107 -11.30 -0.61 0.74
C SER A 107 -10.21 -0.35 1.80
N ALA A 108 -10.42 0.62 2.71
CA ALA A 108 -9.49 0.88 3.83
C ALA A 108 -9.38 -0.33 4.76
N ALA A 109 -10.52 -0.95 5.08
CA ALA A 109 -10.60 -2.13 5.95
C ALA A 109 -9.98 -3.38 5.30
N ALA A 110 -10.05 -3.51 3.97
CA ALA A 110 -9.45 -4.60 3.21
C ALA A 110 -7.91 -4.59 3.21
N ASN A 111 -7.25 -3.49 3.60
CA ASN A 111 -5.78 -3.43 3.69
C ASN A 111 -5.22 -4.27 4.85
N ILE A 112 -5.68 -5.52 4.95
CA ILE A 112 -5.36 -6.48 6.00
C ILE A 112 -4.22 -7.43 5.60
N ILE A 113 -4.03 -7.64 4.30
CA ILE A 113 -3.04 -8.60 3.80
C ILE A 113 -1.66 -7.99 3.93
N ASP A 114 -0.74 -8.73 4.56
CA ASP A 114 0.66 -8.35 4.69
C ASP A 114 1.50 -9.58 5.04
N THR A 115 2.73 -9.63 4.56
CA THR A 115 3.67 -10.71 4.82
C THR A 115 4.90 -10.27 5.58
N SER A 116 5.13 -8.97 5.73
CA SER A 116 6.43 -8.41 6.06
C SER A 116 6.49 -7.60 7.36
N VAL A 117 5.36 -7.09 7.87
CA VAL A 117 5.38 -6.28 9.09
C VAL A 117 5.64 -7.12 10.34
N ILE A 118 6.63 -6.71 11.14
CA ILE A 118 7.00 -7.40 12.39
C ILE A 118 5.85 -7.40 13.40
N GLY A 119 5.53 -8.58 13.93
CA GLY A 119 4.46 -8.73 14.94
C GLY A 119 3.06 -8.41 14.43
N TYR A 120 2.83 -8.46 13.12
CA TYR A 120 1.52 -8.31 12.51
C TYR A 120 0.94 -9.69 12.16
N GLU A 121 -0.29 -9.92 12.61
CA GLU A 121 -1.08 -11.10 12.29
C GLU A 121 -2.37 -10.66 11.58
N PRO A 122 -2.55 -11.00 10.30
CA PRO A 122 -3.73 -10.62 9.55
C PRO A 122 -4.97 -11.37 10.03
N LYS A 123 -6.10 -10.69 10.15
CA LYS A 123 -7.42 -11.30 10.29
C LYS A 123 -7.86 -11.93 8.97
N ASN A 124 -8.95 -12.70 9.00
CA ASN A 124 -9.62 -13.14 7.79
C ASN A 124 -10.15 -11.92 7.01
N LEU A 125 -9.94 -11.88 5.69
CA LEU A 125 -10.35 -10.78 4.83
C LEU A 125 -11.88 -10.59 4.83
N GLU A 126 -12.67 -11.68 4.81
CA GLU A 126 -14.14 -11.64 4.80
C GLU A 126 -14.72 -10.95 6.05
N GLU A 127 -14.02 -11.06 7.19
CA GLU A 127 -14.41 -10.40 8.43
C GLU A 127 -13.86 -8.97 8.51
N ALA A 128 -12.60 -8.80 8.10
CA ALA A 128 -11.87 -7.55 8.24
C ALA A 128 -12.45 -6.40 7.43
N ILE A 129 -13.05 -6.66 6.27
CA ILE A 129 -13.65 -5.64 5.39
C ILE A 129 -14.80 -4.85 6.04
N TRP A 130 -15.35 -5.34 7.17
CA TRP A 130 -16.41 -4.68 7.93
C TRP A 130 -15.91 -3.88 9.13
N ASP A 131 -14.59 -3.87 9.37
CA ASP A 131 -14.01 -3.06 10.45
C ASP A 131 -14.20 -1.56 10.13
N LYS A 132 -14.70 -0.84 11.14
CA LYS A 132 -14.91 0.62 11.00
C LYS A 132 -13.57 1.37 11.04
N PRO A 133 -13.36 2.36 10.18
CA PRO A 133 -12.20 3.24 10.28
C PRO A 133 -12.14 3.94 11.64
N ALA A 134 -10.94 3.93 12.26
CA ALA A 134 -10.70 4.67 13.49
C ALA A 134 -10.52 6.18 13.23
N ILE A 135 -10.07 6.53 12.03
CA ILE A 135 -10.07 7.90 11.51
C ILE A 135 -10.72 7.85 10.14
N ASP A 136 -11.66 8.76 9.89
CA ASP A 136 -12.41 8.86 8.64
C ASP A 136 -12.54 10.35 8.25
N GLU A 137 -11.65 10.76 7.36
CA GLU A 137 -11.57 12.15 6.88
C GLU A 137 -12.29 12.35 5.53
N TYR A 138 -13.12 11.41 5.10
CA TYR A 138 -13.85 11.52 3.83
C TYR A 138 -14.64 12.83 3.71
N ASN A 139 -15.27 13.26 4.79
CA ASN A 139 -16.08 14.50 4.80
C ASN A 139 -15.24 15.80 4.79
N TYR A 140 -13.92 15.71 4.92
CA TYR A 140 -13.01 16.86 4.88
C TYR A 140 -12.37 17.09 3.52
N ILE A 141 -12.68 16.23 2.54
CA ILE A 141 -12.13 16.33 1.19
C ILE A 141 -13.22 16.10 0.17
N GLU A 142 -13.23 16.91 -0.87
CA GLU A 142 -14.09 16.70 -2.03
C GLU A 142 -13.30 15.97 -3.13
N ILE A 143 -13.74 14.78 -3.52
CA ILE A 143 -13.17 14.09 -4.67
C ILE A 143 -13.58 14.84 -5.94
N PRO A 144 -12.64 15.40 -6.71
CA PRO A 144 -12.98 16.30 -7.82
C PRO A 144 -13.49 15.53 -9.04
N LYS A 145 -14.70 15.83 -9.54
CA LYS A 145 -15.27 15.20 -10.74
C LYS A 145 -14.60 15.64 -12.04
N ASN A 146 -13.97 16.78 -12.05
CA ASN A 146 -13.31 17.38 -13.24
C ASN A 146 -11.83 16.97 -13.37
N LYS A 147 -11.29 16.19 -12.44
CA LYS A 147 -9.92 15.65 -12.49
C LYS A 147 -9.94 14.14 -12.70
N LYS A 148 -8.84 13.60 -13.21
CA LYS A 148 -8.59 12.16 -13.23
C LYS A 148 -8.33 11.67 -11.81
N ILE A 149 -8.99 10.57 -11.42
CA ILE A 149 -8.80 9.92 -10.13
C ILE A 149 -7.88 8.72 -10.34
N PHE A 150 -6.74 8.71 -9.69
CA PHE A 150 -5.81 7.58 -9.67
C PHE A 150 -6.09 6.70 -8.45
N ILE A 151 -6.27 5.41 -8.64
CA ILE A 151 -6.26 4.44 -7.54
C ILE A 151 -4.91 3.74 -7.57
N VAL A 152 -4.08 4.02 -6.58
CA VAL A 152 -2.76 3.38 -6.41
C VAL A 152 -2.97 2.11 -5.62
N LEU A 153 -2.82 0.97 -6.29
CA LEU A 153 -3.00 -0.34 -5.66
C LEU A 153 -1.83 -0.72 -4.75
N ASP A 154 -2.09 -1.66 -3.84
CA ASP A 154 -1.13 -2.24 -2.90
C ASP A 154 -1.08 -3.77 -3.12
N ASN A 155 -1.46 -4.57 -2.15
CA ASN A 155 -1.27 -6.01 -2.15
C ASN A 155 -2.28 -6.78 -3.01
N SER A 156 -1.83 -7.93 -3.53
CA SER A 156 -2.68 -8.92 -4.19
C SER A 156 -3.77 -9.42 -3.23
N GLY A 157 -4.95 -9.69 -3.77
CA GLY A 157 -6.13 -10.09 -3.01
C GLY A 157 -6.98 -8.89 -2.60
N GLU A 158 -6.47 -7.94 -1.84
CA GLU A 158 -7.20 -6.70 -1.53
C GLU A 158 -7.43 -5.82 -2.77
N ALA A 159 -6.54 -5.89 -3.76
CA ALA A 159 -6.73 -5.20 -5.04
C ALA A 159 -8.03 -5.56 -5.75
N GLU A 160 -8.55 -6.77 -5.61
CA GLU A 160 -9.86 -7.15 -6.15
C GLU A 160 -11.01 -6.34 -5.53
N ILE A 161 -10.87 -5.94 -4.25
CA ILE A 161 -11.82 -5.07 -3.55
C ILE A 161 -11.63 -3.62 -3.99
N ASP A 162 -10.39 -3.19 -4.22
CA ASP A 162 -10.07 -1.85 -4.72
C ASP A 162 -10.60 -1.64 -6.16
N LEU A 163 -10.67 -2.70 -6.96
CA LEU A 163 -11.34 -2.65 -8.26
C LEU A 163 -12.86 -2.45 -8.14
N ILE A 164 -13.49 -2.89 -7.04
CA ILE A 164 -14.89 -2.56 -6.77
C ILE A 164 -15.04 -1.09 -6.35
N LEU A 165 -14.08 -0.52 -5.62
CA LEU A 165 -14.03 0.92 -5.37
C LEU A 165 -13.93 1.70 -6.69
N ALA A 166 -13.08 1.24 -7.63
CA ALA A 166 -13.01 1.82 -8.98
C ALA A 166 -14.35 1.74 -9.70
N GLU A 167 -15.01 0.58 -9.70
CA GLU A 167 -16.35 0.39 -10.26
C GLU A 167 -17.37 1.34 -9.62
N THR A 168 -17.33 1.51 -8.29
CA THR A 168 -18.22 2.43 -7.56
C THR A 168 -18.02 3.87 -8.01
N LEU A 169 -16.77 4.33 -8.09
CA LEU A 169 -16.46 5.69 -8.54
C LEU A 169 -16.90 5.91 -10.01
N MET A 170 -16.69 4.95 -10.89
CA MET A 170 -17.14 5.02 -12.28
C MET A 170 -18.66 5.13 -12.39
N LYS A 171 -19.42 4.33 -11.61
CA LYS A 171 -20.89 4.42 -11.54
C LYS A 171 -21.37 5.79 -11.05
N ASN A 172 -20.56 6.49 -10.26
CA ASN A 172 -20.81 7.85 -9.79
C ASN A 172 -20.26 8.94 -10.74
N GLY A 173 -19.76 8.56 -11.94
CA GLY A 173 -19.38 9.48 -13.01
C GLY A 173 -17.96 10.02 -12.90
N TYR A 174 -17.06 9.37 -12.14
CA TYR A 174 -15.64 9.74 -12.07
C TYR A 174 -14.83 9.10 -13.19
N ASN A 175 -13.81 9.82 -13.65
CA ASN A 175 -12.82 9.32 -14.61
C ASN A 175 -11.67 8.66 -13.85
N ILE A 176 -11.52 7.33 -13.95
CA ILE A 176 -10.62 6.52 -13.12
C ILE A 176 -9.44 5.99 -13.94
N ALA A 177 -8.27 6.00 -13.35
CA ALA A 177 -7.10 5.22 -13.77
C ALA A 177 -6.55 4.40 -12.58
N ILE A 178 -6.16 3.16 -12.86
CA ILE A 178 -5.48 2.30 -11.90
C ILE A 178 -3.98 2.47 -12.07
N ALA A 179 -3.25 2.70 -10.98
CA ALA A 179 -1.80 2.82 -10.99
C ALA A 179 -1.14 1.63 -10.28
N VAL A 180 -0.22 0.96 -10.98
CA VAL A 180 0.51 -0.22 -10.49
C VAL A 180 1.99 -0.14 -10.82
N ARG A 181 2.80 -0.94 -10.13
CA ARG A 181 4.23 -1.13 -10.40
C ARG A 181 4.44 -1.99 -11.64
N ASP A 182 5.51 -1.73 -12.38
CA ASP A 182 5.96 -2.60 -13.48
C ASP A 182 6.63 -3.88 -12.95
N GLU A 183 7.51 -3.72 -11.96
CA GLU A 183 8.24 -4.83 -11.37
C GLU A 183 7.67 -5.24 -10.00
N ALA A 184 7.80 -6.54 -9.70
CA ALA A 184 7.35 -7.10 -8.43
C ALA A 184 8.08 -6.49 -7.22
N TYR A 185 7.29 -6.17 -6.22
CA TYR A 185 7.71 -5.77 -4.88
C TYR A 185 6.85 -6.53 -3.86
N GLU A 186 7.45 -7.49 -3.13
CA GLU A 186 6.74 -8.36 -2.19
C GLU A 186 5.46 -8.96 -2.82
N ILE A 187 4.32 -8.76 -2.20
CA ILE A 187 3.01 -9.21 -2.69
C ILE A 187 2.19 -8.11 -3.36
N ASP A 188 2.79 -6.92 -3.61
CA ASP A 188 2.14 -5.85 -4.35
C ASP A 188 1.74 -6.31 -5.75
N VAL A 189 0.61 -5.80 -6.23
CA VAL A 189 0.14 -6.10 -7.57
C VAL A 189 0.98 -5.40 -8.65
N THR A 190 1.21 -6.13 -9.73
CA THR A 190 1.70 -5.61 -11.00
C THR A 190 0.62 -5.71 -12.06
N ILE A 191 0.87 -5.14 -13.24
CA ILE A 191 -0.07 -5.26 -14.36
C ILE A 191 -0.40 -6.73 -14.68
N ASN A 192 0.55 -7.63 -14.54
CA ASN A 192 0.35 -9.05 -14.84
C ASN A 192 -0.63 -9.74 -13.89
N ASP A 193 -0.79 -9.23 -12.67
CA ASP A 193 -1.68 -9.81 -11.67
C ASP A 193 -3.14 -9.41 -11.86
N ILE A 194 -3.42 -8.26 -12.51
CA ILE A 194 -4.77 -7.68 -12.61
C ILE A 194 -5.29 -7.48 -14.03
N LYS A 195 -4.45 -7.65 -15.06
CA LYS A 195 -4.82 -7.37 -16.46
C LYS A 195 -6.14 -8.02 -16.89
N ASP A 196 -6.35 -9.29 -16.56
CA ASP A 196 -7.54 -10.02 -17.00
C ASP A 196 -8.82 -9.49 -16.36
N THR A 197 -8.76 -8.96 -15.14
CA THR A 197 -9.89 -8.36 -14.43
C THR A 197 -10.21 -6.98 -15.00
N ILE A 198 -9.19 -6.18 -15.31
CA ILE A 198 -9.34 -4.77 -15.74
C ILE A 198 -9.75 -4.67 -17.21
N PHE A 199 -9.23 -5.52 -18.11
CA PHE A 199 -9.59 -5.48 -19.54
C PHE A 199 -11.10 -5.59 -19.78
N ASN A 200 -11.79 -6.29 -18.89
CA ASN A 200 -13.25 -6.41 -18.96
C ASN A 200 -14.00 -5.14 -18.48
N GLN A 201 -13.32 -4.18 -17.86
CA GLN A 201 -13.93 -2.99 -17.26
C GLN A 201 -13.63 -1.68 -18.00
N ASN A 202 -12.80 -1.72 -19.04
CA ASN A 202 -12.37 -0.55 -19.83
C ASN A 202 -11.78 0.58 -18.97
N ILE A 203 -10.99 0.23 -17.96
CA ILE A 203 -10.29 1.16 -17.06
C ILE A 203 -8.88 1.43 -17.58
N GLU A 204 -8.47 2.70 -17.61
CA GLU A 204 -7.10 3.09 -17.93
C GLU A 204 -6.11 2.54 -16.88
N ILE A 205 -4.98 2.02 -17.32
CA ILE A 205 -3.93 1.50 -16.45
C ILE A 205 -2.66 2.32 -16.64
N ILE A 206 -2.10 2.80 -15.54
CA ILE A 206 -0.81 3.46 -15.48
C ILE A 206 0.19 2.49 -14.87
N VAL A 207 1.13 2.04 -15.65
CA VAL A 207 2.24 1.21 -15.19
C VAL A 207 3.44 2.11 -14.94
N THR A 208 3.90 2.17 -13.70
CA THR A 208 5.04 3.00 -13.33
C THR A 208 6.32 2.18 -13.32
N PRO A 209 7.47 2.80 -13.73
CA PRO A 209 8.70 2.06 -13.91
C PRO A 209 9.23 1.46 -12.61
N LYS A 210 9.88 0.31 -12.72
CA LYS A 210 10.51 -0.42 -11.62
C LYS A 210 9.49 -0.87 -10.55
N ASN A 211 10.00 -1.14 -9.35
CA ASN A 211 9.20 -1.53 -8.18
C ASN A 211 9.06 -0.40 -7.13
N ILE A 212 9.24 0.85 -7.55
CA ILE A 212 8.96 2.04 -6.72
C ILE A 212 7.45 2.29 -6.73
N SER A 213 6.91 2.77 -5.62
CA SER A 213 5.49 3.11 -5.50
C SER A 213 5.00 4.02 -6.63
N PRO A 214 3.87 3.72 -7.27
CA PRO A 214 3.30 4.57 -8.31
C PRO A 214 3.04 6.00 -7.86
N VAL A 215 2.78 6.24 -6.58
CA VAL A 215 2.51 7.57 -6.05
C VAL A 215 3.65 8.57 -6.35
N ALA A 216 4.89 8.09 -6.49
CA ALA A 216 6.04 8.93 -6.83
C ALA A 216 6.00 9.53 -8.25
N TYR A 217 5.19 8.98 -9.13
CA TYR A 217 5.13 9.35 -10.55
C TYR A 217 3.85 10.10 -10.94
N LEU A 218 2.83 10.09 -10.08
CA LEU A 218 1.54 10.70 -10.37
C LEU A 218 1.60 12.22 -10.25
N LYS A 219 0.96 12.91 -11.21
CA LYS A 219 0.87 14.37 -11.25
C LYS A 219 -0.51 14.80 -11.79
N ASN A 220 -0.95 16.00 -11.41
CA ASN A 220 -2.13 16.65 -11.99
C ASN A 220 -3.43 15.82 -11.89
N GLY A 221 -3.86 15.48 -10.67
CA GLY A 221 -5.10 14.73 -10.47
C GLY A 221 -5.48 14.65 -9.00
N PHE A 222 -6.19 13.60 -8.67
CA PHE A 222 -6.48 13.21 -7.29
C PHE A 222 -6.11 11.74 -7.13
N ALA A 223 -5.42 11.36 -6.07
CA ALA A 223 -5.05 9.97 -5.87
C ALA A 223 -5.67 9.38 -4.60
N ILE A 224 -6.30 8.21 -4.76
CA ILE A 224 -6.67 7.32 -3.67
C ILE A 224 -5.53 6.31 -3.53
N VAL A 225 -4.80 6.38 -2.42
CA VAL A 225 -3.54 5.68 -2.22
C VAL A 225 -3.72 4.55 -1.21
N LYS A 226 -3.44 3.32 -1.61
CA LYS A 226 -3.58 2.13 -0.77
C LYS A 226 -2.27 1.75 -0.08
N GLY A 227 -2.38 1.35 1.19
CA GLY A 227 -1.34 0.67 1.95
C GLY A 227 -0.19 1.52 2.45
N ILE A 228 0.65 0.88 3.29
CA ILE A 228 1.72 1.57 4.03
C ILE A 228 2.90 1.90 3.14
N ALA A 229 3.31 1.02 2.24
CA ALA A 229 4.48 1.27 1.38
C ALA A 229 4.25 2.49 0.48
N ASN A 230 3.03 2.66 -0.04
CA ASN A 230 2.65 3.83 -0.83
C ASN A 230 2.55 5.11 0.03
N LEU A 231 2.04 5.00 1.28
CA LEU A 231 2.04 6.09 2.26
C LEU A 231 3.47 6.56 2.56
N GLU A 232 4.38 5.63 2.81
CA GLU A 232 5.77 5.92 3.13
C GLU A 232 6.49 6.62 1.98
N THR A 233 6.30 6.16 0.75
CA THR A 233 6.81 6.86 -0.43
C THR A 233 6.21 8.28 -0.54
N TYR A 234 4.89 8.43 -0.31
CA TYR A 234 4.22 9.73 -0.34
C TYR A 234 4.85 10.75 0.63
N THR A 235 5.29 10.30 1.81
CA THR A 235 5.90 11.19 2.80
C THR A 235 7.32 11.66 2.46
N GLU A 236 7.99 10.98 1.53
CA GLU A 236 9.36 11.31 1.09
C GLU A 236 9.40 12.21 -0.16
N ILE A 237 8.29 12.30 -0.90
CA ILE A 237 8.26 13.11 -2.11
C ILE A 237 7.75 14.53 -1.83
N GLU A 238 8.38 15.52 -2.45
CA GLU A 238 7.86 16.88 -2.48
C GLU A 238 6.60 16.91 -3.36
N GLN A 239 5.43 16.89 -2.73
CA GLN A 239 4.17 16.88 -3.45
C GLN A 239 3.40 18.18 -3.25
N GLU A 240 3.57 19.10 -4.19
CA GLU A 240 2.69 20.26 -4.31
C GLU A 240 1.55 20.04 -5.33
N THR A 241 1.57 18.96 -6.09
CA THR A 241 0.80 18.85 -7.34
C THR A 241 -0.38 17.90 -7.34
N ILE A 242 -0.53 17.03 -6.34
CA ILE A 242 -1.63 16.05 -6.30
C ILE A 242 -2.27 15.98 -4.92
N GLU A 243 -3.59 16.16 -4.87
CA GLU A 243 -4.38 15.89 -3.67
C GLU A 243 -4.54 14.39 -3.47
N THR A 244 -4.46 13.93 -2.23
CA THR A 244 -4.50 12.49 -1.94
C THR A 244 -5.43 12.15 -0.79
N LEU A 245 -6.05 10.96 -0.88
CA LEU A 245 -6.76 10.28 0.19
C LEU A 245 -6.11 8.91 0.40
N HIS A 246 -5.63 8.64 1.59
CA HIS A 246 -4.91 7.40 1.91
C HIS A 246 -5.83 6.42 2.65
N LEU A 247 -5.84 5.17 2.17
CA LEU A 247 -6.63 4.06 2.71
C LEU A 247 -5.67 2.96 3.16
N PHE A 248 -5.50 2.79 4.45
CA PHE A 248 -4.57 1.80 4.99
C PHE A 248 -4.95 1.35 6.40
N ARG A 249 -4.27 0.34 6.93
CA ARG A 249 -4.34 -0.03 8.35
C ARG A 249 -3.05 0.35 9.08
N ALA A 250 -3.18 0.80 10.33
CA ALA A 250 -2.04 1.04 11.21
C ALA A 250 -1.42 -0.30 11.67
N LYS A 251 -0.80 -1.05 10.74
CA LYS A 251 -0.30 -2.42 10.97
C LYS A 251 0.86 -2.49 11.97
N CYS A 252 1.61 -1.41 12.19
CA CYS A 252 2.74 -1.35 13.11
C CYS A 252 2.50 -0.35 14.25
N GLU A 253 3.28 -0.50 15.33
CA GLU A 253 3.20 0.40 16.48
C GLU A 253 3.57 1.84 16.16
N VAL A 254 4.49 2.04 15.22
CA VAL A 254 4.94 3.38 14.80
C VAL A 254 3.77 4.16 14.22
N LEU A 255 3.04 3.58 13.27
CA LEU A 255 1.86 4.22 12.66
C LEU A 255 0.72 4.36 13.68
N ALA A 256 0.48 3.35 14.52
CA ALA A 256 -0.53 3.43 15.56
C ALA A 256 -0.28 4.62 16.50
N LYS A 257 0.97 4.87 16.91
CA LYS A 257 1.37 6.04 17.70
C LYS A 257 1.23 7.35 16.95
N ILE A 258 1.65 7.42 15.67
CA ILE A 258 1.56 8.65 14.86
C ILE A 258 0.11 9.13 14.75
N PHE A 259 -0.79 8.21 14.46
CA PHE A 259 -2.20 8.53 14.23
C PHE A 259 -3.04 8.47 15.52
N ASN A 260 -2.44 8.06 16.64
CA ASN A 260 -3.12 7.88 17.94
C ASN A 260 -4.34 6.95 17.83
N VAL A 261 -4.14 5.78 17.25
CA VAL A 261 -5.16 4.75 17.07
C VAL A 261 -4.64 3.40 17.59
N SER A 262 -5.54 2.44 17.76
CA SER A 262 -5.16 1.06 18.06
C SER A 262 -4.42 0.42 16.87
N LYS A 263 -3.45 -0.44 17.16
CA LYS A 263 -2.78 -1.24 16.12
C LYS A 263 -3.83 -2.00 15.30
N ASN A 264 -3.60 -2.07 14.00
CA ASN A 264 -4.46 -2.71 13.01
C ASN A 264 -5.80 -2.00 12.72
N SER A 265 -6.02 -0.79 13.21
CA SER A 265 -7.19 0.01 12.84
C SER A 265 -7.12 0.44 11.37
N PRO A 266 -8.24 0.34 10.60
CA PRO A 266 -8.33 0.97 9.29
C PRO A 266 -8.44 2.49 9.40
N LEU A 267 -7.91 3.19 8.39
CA LEU A 267 -7.81 4.66 8.37
C LEU A 267 -8.14 5.17 6.97
N ILE A 268 -8.88 6.27 6.93
CA ILE A 268 -9.15 7.10 5.75
C ILE A 268 -8.63 8.49 6.08
N ILE A 269 -7.47 8.87 5.52
CA ILE A 269 -6.75 10.09 5.92
C ILE A 269 -6.33 10.89 4.69
N THR A 270 -6.48 12.21 4.74
CA THR A 270 -6.03 13.12 3.69
C THR A 270 -4.51 13.25 3.67
N GLY A 271 -3.95 13.50 2.48
CA GLY A 271 -2.52 13.76 2.35
C GLY A 271 -2.06 14.98 3.15
N GLU A 272 -2.92 15.97 3.33
CA GLU A 272 -2.64 17.13 4.17
C GLU A 272 -2.43 16.73 5.63
N THR A 273 -3.33 15.96 6.22
CA THR A 273 -3.19 15.45 7.59
C THR A 273 -1.94 14.61 7.75
N ILE A 274 -1.60 13.76 6.75
CA ILE A 274 -0.36 12.98 6.77
C ILE A 274 0.86 13.90 6.84
N LYS A 275 0.95 14.89 5.95
CA LYS A 275 2.07 15.85 5.93
C LYS A 275 2.19 16.57 7.27
N GLN A 276 1.10 17.07 7.83
CA GLN A 276 1.10 17.74 9.14
C GLN A 276 1.60 16.84 10.28
N LYS A 277 1.17 15.56 10.30
CA LYS A 277 1.59 14.59 11.31
C LYS A 277 3.09 14.27 11.23
N TYR A 278 3.65 14.20 10.02
CA TYR A 278 5.07 13.93 9.80
C TYR A 278 5.94 15.16 10.05
N ILE A 279 5.54 16.37 9.62
CA ILE A 279 6.26 17.62 9.87
C ILE A 279 6.34 17.92 11.37
N ASN A 280 5.24 17.78 12.11
CA ASN A 280 5.20 18.05 13.55
C ASN A 280 6.10 17.11 14.40
N ARG A 281 6.49 15.96 13.87
CA ARG A 281 7.46 15.09 14.52
C ARG A 281 8.89 15.60 14.42
N ASN A 282 9.26 16.15 13.28
CA ASN A 282 10.61 16.68 13.05
C ASN A 282 10.93 17.93 13.89
N TYR A 283 9.90 18.58 14.46
CA TYR A 283 10.07 19.76 15.35
C TYR A 283 10.04 19.39 16.85
N LYS A 284 9.74 18.13 17.24
CA LYS A 284 9.62 17.73 18.66
C LYS A 284 10.78 16.90 19.18
N LYS A 285 11.84 16.75 18.40
CA LYS A 285 13.13 16.17 18.81
C LYS A 285 14.19 17.26 18.80
#